data_21c025434ee4ca3d7772a599b44f8360
#
_entry.id   21c025434ee4ca3d7772a599b44f8360
#
_cell.length_a   1.000
_cell.length_b   1.000
_cell.length_c   1.000
_cell.angle_alpha   90.00
_cell.angle_beta   90.00
_cell.angle_gamma   90.00
#
_symmetry.space_group_name_H-M   'P 1'
#
loop_
_entity.id
_entity.type
_entity.pdbx_description
1 polymer ?
#
loop_
_entity_poly.entity_id
_entity_poly.type
_entity_poly.pdbx_seq_one_letter_code
_entity_poly.pdbx_strand_id
1 'polypeptide(L)'
;MCNDGSPGCGVPPPGWTFQCEAGASCTPDGWECNPNSPIIIDTRGEGFHLTDVLHGVKFAFFPGKPAVQMSWTDPAFSNGFLVLDRNGDGTINDGTELFGNLTPQPRSSKPNGFLALAVFDEPANGGNGNGFIDPGDAVYDRLRVWIDANHNGISEPSELHTLKELGIVRIGLKYRSSGYVDEFGSRFRYRARIWDAAGMDHETCYDVFLQVAGQDTAAAAASSGSFDLVTRSRNVPGR
;
A
#
# COMPACT_ATOMS: atom_id res chain seq x y z
N MET A 1 11.55 20.35 -5.78
CA MET A 1 12.86 20.14 -5.11
C MET A 1 12.58 19.92 -3.65
N CYS A 2 13.14 18.87 -3.05
CA CYS A 2 13.08 18.70 -1.60
C CYS A 2 13.92 19.79 -0.93
N ASN A 3 13.57 20.21 0.29
CA ASN A 3 14.26 21.31 1.02
C ASN A 3 15.71 20.98 1.39
N ASP A 4 16.19 19.78 1.13
CA ASP A 4 17.57 19.31 1.31
C ASP A 4 18.42 19.38 0.03
N GLY A 5 17.86 19.95 -1.04
CA GLY A 5 18.54 20.06 -2.34
C GLY A 5 18.38 18.85 -3.24
N SER A 6 17.66 17.79 -2.83
CA SER A 6 17.34 16.68 -3.72
C SER A 6 16.25 17.09 -4.72
N PRO A 7 16.37 16.69 -6.00
CA PRO A 7 15.36 17.00 -7.00
C PRO A 7 14.06 16.25 -6.71
N GLY A 8 12.92 16.96 -6.62
CA GLY A 8 11.61 16.37 -6.63
C GLY A 8 10.63 16.75 -5.51
N CYS A 9 11.04 17.36 -4.41
CA CYS A 9 10.13 17.76 -3.32
C CYS A 9 10.18 19.26 -3.04
N GLY A 10 9.04 19.95 -3.14
CA GLY A 10 8.89 21.35 -2.73
C GLY A 10 8.42 21.48 -1.29
N VAL A 11 8.64 22.62 -0.65
CA VAL A 11 8.05 22.92 0.67
C VAL A 11 6.55 23.15 0.47
N PRO A 12 5.67 22.30 1.05
CA PRO A 12 4.25 22.53 0.94
C PRO A 12 3.82 23.74 1.79
N PRO A 13 2.74 24.43 1.40
CA PRO A 13 2.09 25.40 2.25
C PRO A 13 1.65 24.75 3.59
N PRO A 14 1.47 25.54 4.67
CA PRO A 14 0.99 25.02 5.94
C PRO A 14 -0.32 24.25 5.76
N GLY A 15 -0.32 22.95 6.10
CA GLY A 15 -1.49 22.07 5.97
C GLY A 15 -1.42 21.03 4.86
N TRP A 16 -0.38 21.03 4.03
CA TRP A 16 -0.21 20.06 2.94
C TRP A 16 0.87 19.03 3.27
N THR A 17 0.67 17.79 2.83
CA THR A 17 1.71 16.74 2.83
C THR A 17 2.64 16.95 1.64
N PHE A 18 3.91 16.61 1.80
CA PHE A 18 4.89 16.67 0.72
C PHE A 18 4.49 15.72 -0.41
N GLN A 19 4.45 16.25 -1.64
CA GLN A 19 4.28 15.44 -2.85
C GLN A 19 5.56 15.50 -3.67
N CYS A 20 6.08 14.34 -4.05
CA CYS A 20 7.14 14.24 -5.04
C CYS A 20 6.56 14.31 -6.46
N GLU A 21 7.27 14.89 -7.43
CA GLU A 21 6.79 15.05 -8.82
C GLU A 21 6.43 13.75 -9.53
N ALA A 22 6.87 12.60 -9.03
CA ALA A 22 6.58 11.28 -9.59
C ALA A 22 5.44 10.51 -8.88
N GLY A 23 4.59 11.22 -8.09
CA GLY A 23 3.48 10.54 -7.40
C GLY A 23 3.83 9.90 -6.07
N ALA A 24 4.97 10.21 -5.47
CA ALA A 24 5.36 9.74 -4.15
C ALA A 24 5.18 10.82 -3.08
N SER A 25 4.80 10.45 -1.85
CA SER A 25 4.77 11.35 -0.70
C SER A 25 6.07 11.24 0.10
N CYS A 26 6.63 12.38 0.53
CA CYS A 26 7.83 12.39 1.37
C CYS A 26 7.44 12.55 2.84
N THR A 27 8.00 11.71 3.73
CA THR A 27 7.79 11.83 5.18
C THR A 27 8.99 12.51 5.84
N PRO A 28 8.78 13.32 6.94
CA PRO A 28 9.86 14.04 7.62
C PRO A 28 10.96 13.16 8.22
N ASP A 29 10.69 11.88 8.47
CA ASP A 29 11.54 11.01 9.28
C ASP A 29 12.52 10.14 8.48
N GLY A 30 12.67 10.37 7.22
CA GLY A 30 13.62 9.60 6.43
C GLY A 30 13.31 9.66 4.95
N TRP A 31 13.43 10.78 4.37
CA TRP A 31 13.73 11.12 2.97
C TRP A 31 13.44 10.04 1.90
N GLU A 32 12.53 9.13 2.19
CA GLU A 32 12.01 8.19 1.20
C GLU A 32 10.80 8.82 0.54
N CYS A 33 10.93 9.12 -0.74
CA CYS A 33 9.76 9.31 -1.60
C CYS A 33 9.00 7.99 -1.60
N ASN A 34 8.03 7.86 -0.70
CA ASN A 34 7.28 6.62 -0.58
C ASN A 34 6.18 6.59 -1.63
N PRO A 35 6.11 5.52 -2.42
CA PRO A 35 4.95 5.26 -3.24
C PRO A 35 3.71 5.13 -2.34
N ASN A 36 2.55 5.30 -2.96
CA ASN A 36 1.28 5.21 -2.25
C ASN A 36 1.08 3.82 -1.65
N SER A 37 0.54 3.80 -0.46
CA SER A 37 0.27 2.56 0.23
C SER A 37 -1.22 2.31 0.34
N PRO A 38 -1.78 1.26 -0.28
CA PRO A 38 -3.10 0.73 0.05
C PRO A 38 -3.03 -0.34 1.14
N ILE A 39 -4.15 -0.52 1.85
CA ILE A 39 -4.39 -1.75 2.61
C ILE A 39 -4.76 -2.86 1.64
N ILE A 40 -4.02 -3.98 1.69
CA ILE A 40 -4.30 -5.21 0.95
C ILE A 40 -4.71 -6.29 1.94
N ILE A 41 -5.73 -7.06 1.58
CA ILE A 41 -6.27 -8.19 2.36
C ILE A 41 -6.06 -9.47 1.56
N ASP A 42 -5.49 -10.48 2.20
CA ASP A 42 -5.51 -11.85 1.73
C ASP A 42 -6.83 -12.50 2.19
N THR A 43 -7.76 -12.68 1.26
CA THR A 43 -9.13 -13.11 1.59
C THR A 43 -9.27 -14.61 1.78
N ARG A 44 -8.26 -15.40 1.41
CA ARG A 44 -8.30 -16.87 1.48
C ARG A 44 -7.17 -17.51 2.30
N GLY A 45 -6.23 -16.71 2.81
CA GLY A 45 -5.08 -17.23 3.55
C GLY A 45 -4.03 -17.90 2.65
N GLU A 46 -3.94 -17.47 1.38
CA GLU A 46 -3.00 -18.00 0.39
C GLU A 46 -1.64 -17.29 0.44
N GLY A 47 -1.53 -16.22 1.25
CA GLY A 47 -0.40 -15.31 1.30
C GLY A 47 -0.60 -14.08 0.42
N PHE A 48 0.42 -13.21 0.42
CA PHE A 48 0.39 -11.99 -0.39
C PHE A 48 1.21 -12.18 -1.65
N HIS A 49 0.56 -12.04 -2.79
CA HIS A 49 1.14 -12.20 -4.11
C HIS A 49 0.87 -10.92 -4.91
N LEU A 50 1.95 -10.23 -5.25
CA LEU A 50 1.92 -9.04 -6.09
C LEU A 50 2.69 -9.32 -7.38
N THR A 51 2.44 -8.51 -8.39
CA THR A 51 3.23 -8.52 -9.62
C THR A 51 4.41 -7.56 -9.51
N ASP A 52 5.39 -7.68 -10.38
CA ASP A 52 6.34 -6.61 -10.64
C ASP A 52 5.64 -5.42 -11.33
N VAL A 53 6.39 -4.32 -11.56
CA VAL A 53 5.85 -3.12 -12.21
C VAL A 53 5.46 -3.37 -13.66
N LEU A 54 6.20 -4.23 -14.40
CA LEU A 54 5.95 -4.47 -15.83
C LEU A 54 4.66 -5.27 -16.05
N HIS A 55 4.39 -6.20 -15.12
CA HIS A 55 3.22 -7.07 -15.17
C HIS A 55 2.07 -6.55 -14.29
N GLY A 56 2.20 -5.37 -13.71
CA GLY A 56 1.13 -4.71 -12.96
C GLY A 56 0.20 -3.91 -13.86
N VAL A 57 -0.50 -2.96 -13.28
CA VAL A 57 -1.53 -2.17 -13.99
C VAL A 57 -1.20 -0.67 -14.00
N LYS A 58 -1.97 0.07 -14.78
CA LYS A 58 -2.00 1.54 -14.70
C LYS A 58 -3.15 1.98 -13.80
N PHE A 59 -2.83 2.71 -12.74
CA PHE A 59 -3.83 3.26 -11.83
C PHE A 59 -3.51 4.72 -11.48
N ALA A 60 -4.56 5.54 -11.33
CA ALA A 60 -4.44 6.95 -10.98
C ALA A 60 -4.47 7.11 -9.46
N PHE A 61 -3.32 7.06 -8.79
CA PHE A 61 -3.31 7.25 -7.34
C PHE A 61 -3.71 8.66 -6.89
N PHE A 62 -3.41 9.67 -7.71
CA PHE A 62 -3.74 11.06 -7.39
C PHE A 62 -4.93 11.54 -8.21
N PRO A 63 -5.96 12.14 -7.57
CA PRO A 63 -7.09 12.69 -8.27
C PRO A 63 -6.66 13.67 -9.38
N GLY A 64 -7.19 13.46 -10.58
CA GLY A 64 -6.91 14.32 -11.74
C GLY A 64 -5.50 14.23 -12.30
N LYS A 65 -4.69 13.28 -11.85
CA LYS A 65 -3.37 12.96 -12.45
C LYS A 65 -3.47 11.75 -13.37
N PRO A 66 -2.58 11.64 -14.37
CA PRO A 66 -2.51 10.46 -15.22
C PRO A 66 -2.29 9.20 -14.41
N ALA A 67 -2.88 8.09 -14.85
CA ALA A 67 -2.56 6.77 -14.34
C ALA A 67 -1.09 6.43 -14.62
N VAL A 68 -0.43 5.80 -13.64
CA VAL A 68 0.97 5.38 -13.73
C VAL A 68 1.05 3.86 -13.60
N GLN A 69 2.02 3.26 -14.29
CA GLN A 69 2.28 1.82 -14.23
C GLN A 69 2.88 1.48 -12.87
N MET A 70 2.34 0.45 -12.20
CA MET A 70 2.79 0.03 -10.88
C MET A 70 2.59 -1.47 -10.65
N SER A 71 3.26 -2.02 -9.64
CA SER A 71 2.97 -3.37 -9.15
C SER A 71 1.52 -3.43 -8.65
N TRP A 72 0.91 -4.60 -8.73
CA TRP A 72 -0.50 -4.81 -8.39
C TRP A 72 -0.72 -6.16 -7.74
N THR A 73 -1.94 -6.45 -7.30
CA THR A 73 -2.30 -7.80 -6.84
C THR A 73 -2.24 -8.79 -8.01
N ASP A 74 -1.68 -9.97 -7.78
CA ASP A 74 -1.62 -11.02 -8.80
C ASP A 74 -3.02 -11.65 -8.98
N PRO A 75 -3.58 -11.66 -10.21
CA PRO A 75 -4.94 -12.15 -10.46
C PRO A 75 -5.12 -13.66 -10.25
N ALA A 76 -4.03 -14.42 -10.10
CA ALA A 76 -4.10 -15.85 -9.76
C ALA A 76 -4.45 -16.09 -8.28
N PHE A 77 -4.41 -15.05 -7.44
CA PHE A 77 -4.64 -15.13 -6.00
C PHE A 77 -5.78 -14.20 -5.57
N SER A 78 -6.33 -14.45 -4.38
CA SER A 78 -7.47 -13.70 -3.86
C SER A 78 -7.03 -12.56 -2.93
N ASN A 79 -6.02 -11.79 -3.36
CA ASN A 79 -5.61 -10.56 -2.70
C ASN A 79 -6.41 -9.38 -3.23
N GLY A 80 -6.90 -8.52 -2.33
CA GLY A 80 -7.70 -7.37 -2.74
C GLY A 80 -7.43 -6.13 -1.90
N PHE A 81 -7.72 -4.97 -2.48
CA PHE A 81 -7.56 -3.66 -1.83
C PHE A 81 -8.78 -3.34 -0.98
N LEU A 82 -8.56 -2.89 0.26
CA LEU A 82 -9.64 -2.33 1.07
C LEU A 82 -9.98 -0.93 0.52
N VAL A 83 -11.24 -0.75 0.12
CA VAL A 83 -11.69 0.43 -0.60
C VAL A 83 -13.01 0.98 -0.05
N LEU A 84 -13.25 2.27 -0.32
CA LEU A 84 -14.50 2.94 -0.05
C LEU A 84 -14.80 3.88 -1.23
N ASP A 85 -15.88 3.61 -1.95
CA ASP A 85 -16.45 4.55 -2.91
C ASP A 85 -16.92 5.80 -2.12
N ARG A 86 -16.10 6.85 -2.20
CA ARG A 86 -16.32 8.09 -1.45
C ARG A 86 -17.17 9.10 -2.19
N ASN A 87 -17.08 9.10 -3.50
CA ASN A 87 -17.81 10.01 -4.38
C ASN A 87 -19.20 9.48 -4.76
N GLY A 88 -19.47 8.18 -4.52
CA GLY A 88 -20.76 7.53 -4.75
C GLY A 88 -21.05 7.22 -6.22
N ASP A 89 -20.00 7.10 -7.06
CA ASP A 89 -20.17 6.83 -8.49
C ASP A 89 -20.17 5.32 -8.85
N GLY A 90 -19.95 4.46 -7.85
CA GLY A 90 -19.99 3.00 -7.99
C GLY A 90 -18.67 2.40 -8.47
N THR A 91 -17.61 3.19 -8.57
CA THR A 91 -16.28 2.76 -9.01
C THR A 91 -15.20 3.23 -8.03
N ILE A 92 -14.01 2.67 -8.13
CA ILE A 92 -12.80 3.11 -7.41
C ILE A 92 -11.88 3.75 -8.43
N ASN A 93 -11.82 5.08 -8.43
CA ASN A 93 -11.19 5.85 -9.49
C ASN A 93 -9.75 6.24 -9.19
N ASP A 94 -9.44 6.45 -7.91
CA ASP A 94 -8.12 6.94 -7.51
C ASP A 94 -7.73 6.52 -6.08
N GLY A 95 -6.52 6.88 -5.69
CA GLY A 95 -5.94 6.49 -4.40
C GLY A 95 -6.63 7.09 -3.18
N THR A 96 -7.51 8.10 -3.32
CA THR A 96 -8.29 8.62 -2.18
C THR A 96 -9.39 7.67 -1.75
N GLU A 97 -9.81 6.75 -2.61
CA GLU A 97 -10.80 5.72 -2.36
C GLU A 97 -10.19 4.40 -1.86
N LEU A 98 -8.86 4.28 -1.93
CA LEU A 98 -8.10 3.26 -1.24
C LEU A 98 -7.81 3.71 0.20
N PHE A 99 -7.63 2.78 1.13
CA PHE A 99 -7.14 3.09 2.47
C PHE A 99 -5.61 3.02 2.49
N GLY A 100 -4.97 4.17 2.52
CA GLY A 100 -3.51 4.28 2.46
C GLY A 100 -2.99 5.59 3.06
N ASN A 101 -1.73 5.89 2.77
CA ASN A 101 -1.06 7.10 3.25
C ASN A 101 -1.62 8.40 2.65
N LEU A 102 -2.30 8.34 1.51
CA LEU A 102 -2.96 9.49 0.85
C LEU A 102 -4.41 9.71 1.29
N THR A 103 -5.02 8.73 1.91
CA THR A 103 -6.39 8.82 2.38
C THR A 103 -6.50 9.85 3.49
N PRO A 104 -7.55 10.69 3.53
CA PRO A 104 -7.76 11.64 4.61
C PRO A 104 -7.66 10.99 5.98
N GLN A 105 -6.78 11.51 6.85
CA GLN A 105 -6.48 10.96 8.15
C GLN A 105 -5.90 12.04 9.07
N PRO A 106 -5.87 11.87 10.40
CA PRO A 106 -5.19 12.77 11.32
C PRO A 106 -3.73 12.95 10.96
N ARG A 107 -3.19 14.14 11.25
CA ARG A 107 -1.79 14.46 10.98
C ARG A 107 -0.87 13.48 11.70
N SER A 108 0.03 12.84 10.94
CA SER A 108 0.99 11.85 11.44
C SER A 108 2.32 12.01 10.70
N SER A 109 3.43 11.72 11.38
CA SER A 109 4.74 11.55 10.72
C SER A 109 4.82 10.25 9.91
N LYS A 110 3.89 9.33 10.13
CA LYS A 110 3.82 8.01 9.47
C LYS A 110 2.38 7.72 9.02
N PRO A 111 1.85 8.51 8.06
CA PRO A 111 0.51 8.28 7.55
C PRO A 111 0.42 6.88 6.93
N ASN A 112 -0.70 6.21 7.14
CA ASN A 112 -0.92 4.84 6.67
C ASN A 112 -2.42 4.51 6.62
N GLY A 113 -2.76 3.41 5.94
CA GLY A 113 -4.15 3.01 5.74
C GLY A 113 -4.91 2.70 7.03
N PHE A 114 -4.25 2.19 8.07
CA PHE A 114 -4.93 1.90 9.34
C PHE A 114 -5.27 3.17 10.11
N LEU A 115 -4.44 4.22 10.04
CA LEU A 115 -4.79 5.53 10.60
C LEU A 115 -5.97 6.16 9.86
N ALA A 116 -6.01 6.01 8.53
CA ALA A 116 -7.12 6.47 7.71
C ALA A 116 -8.41 5.70 8.01
N LEU A 117 -8.31 4.39 8.23
CA LEU A 117 -9.44 3.54 8.57
C LEU A 117 -9.97 3.84 9.98
N ALA A 118 -9.09 4.13 10.94
CA ALA A 118 -9.44 4.42 12.33
C ALA A 118 -10.35 5.66 12.48
N VAL A 119 -10.34 6.57 11.52
CA VAL A 119 -11.26 7.74 11.51
C VAL A 119 -12.73 7.29 11.55
N PHE A 120 -13.04 6.13 10.97
CA PHE A 120 -14.40 5.60 10.88
C PHE A 120 -14.87 4.83 12.11
N ASP A 121 -13.96 4.49 13.04
CA ASP A 121 -14.31 3.96 14.37
C ASP A 121 -14.67 5.08 15.37
N GLU A 122 -14.34 6.33 15.03
CA GLU A 122 -14.65 7.47 15.88
C GLU A 122 -16.18 7.71 15.96
N PRO A 123 -16.78 7.93 17.15
CA PRO A 123 -18.22 8.19 17.27
C PRO A 123 -18.70 9.38 16.45
N ALA A 124 -17.87 10.40 16.27
CA ALA A 124 -18.18 11.57 15.43
C ALA A 124 -18.39 11.21 13.95
N ASN A 125 -17.86 10.08 13.51
CA ASN A 125 -17.93 9.58 12.12
C ASN A 125 -18.84 8.35 11.97
N GLY A 126 -19.66 8.06 13.01
CA GLY A 126 -20.59 6.93 13.01
C GLY A 126 -19.96 5.61 13.45
N GLY A 127 -18.80 5.68 14.09
CA GLY A 127 -18.13 4.54 14.70
C GLY A 127 -18.56 4.30 16.15
N ASN A 128 -18.15 3.17 16.71
CA ASN A 128 -18.46 2.78 18.08
C ASN A 128 -17.28 2.93 19.07
N GLY A 129 -16.06 3.24 18.58
CA GLY A 129 -14.87 3.50 19.37
C GLY A 129 -14.25 2.26 20.01
N ASN A 130 -14.49 1.08 19.47
CA ASN A 130 -14.07 -0.19 20.07
C ASN A 130 -12.67 -0.68 19.62
N GLY A 131 -12.01 0.04 18.69
CA GLY A 131 -10.70 -0.30 18.15
C GLY A 131 -10.73 -1.29 16.99
N PHE A 132 -11.90 -1.50 16.40
CA PHE A 132 -12.13 -2.33 15.22
C PHE A 132 -13.03 -1.59 14.23
N ILE A 133 -13.00 -2.00 12.98
CA ILE A 133 -14.12 -1.75 12.05
C ILE A 133 -14.96 -3.01 12.00
N ASP A 134 -16.21 -2.91 12.45
CA ASP A 134 -17.16 -4.01 12.54
C ASP A 134 -18.61 -3.53 12.24
N PRO A 135 -19.62 -4.40 12.28
CA PRO A 135 -21.00 -4.00 12.01
C PRO A 135 -21.58 -2.90 12.92
N GLY A 136 -20.87 -2.52 13.98
CA GLY A 136 -21.21 -1.38 14.84
C GLY A 136 -20.82 -0.03 14.24
N ASP A 137 -20.06 -0.02 13.15
CA ASP A 137 -19.59 1.20 12.49
C ASP A 137 -20.36 1.44 11.19
N ALA A 138 -20.84 2.66 10.99
CA ALA A 138 -21.63 3.04 9.81
C ALA A 138 -20.91 2.81 8.47
N VAL A 139 -19.58 2.73 8.48
CA VAL A 139 -18.77 2.49 7.29
C VAL A 139 -18.75 1.03 6.88
N TYR A 140 -18.95 0.08 7.81
CA TYR A 140 -18.73 -1.35 7.59
C TYR A 140 -19.47 -1.90 6.36
N ASP A 141 -20.75 -1.60 6.22
CA ASP A 141 -21.56 -2.06 5.07
C ASP A 141 -21.21 -1.37 3.75
N ARG A 142 -20.46 -0.27 3.81
CA ARG A 142 -20.01 0.51 2.65
C ARG A 142 -18.62 0.09 2.17
N LEU A 143 -17.81 -0.49 3.03
CA LEU A 143 -16.49 -0.99 2.66
C LEU A 143 -16.60 -2.12 1.64
N ARG A 144 -15.62 -2.14 0.74
CA ARG A 144 -15.44 -3.22 -0.23
C ARG A 144 -14.00 -3.71 -0.19
N VAL A 145 -13.82 -4.94 -0.63
CA VAL A 145 -12.51 -5.46 -1.02
C VAL A 145 -12.55 -5.58 -2.54
N TRP A 146 -11.73 -4.80 -3.21
CA TRP A 146 -11.58 -4.85 -4.64
C TRP A 146 -10.55 -5.91 -5.02
N ILE A 147 -11.02 -7.02 -5.61
CA ILE A 147 -10.21 -8.11 -6.15
C ILE A 147 -10.23 -7.94 -7.67
N ASP A 148 -9.19 -7.30 -8.22
CA ASP A 148 -9.04 -7.05 -9.65
C ASP A 148 -8.70 -8.37 -10.38
N ALA A 149 -9.75 -9.14 -10.68
CA ALA A 149 -9.62 -10.51 -11.19
C ALA A 149 -9.20 -10.55 -12.67
N ASN A 150 -9.54 -9.52 -13.43
CA ASN A 150 -9.15 -9.41 -14.84
C ASN A 150 -7.85 -8.61 -15.04
N HIS A 151 -7.29 -8.06 -13.95
CA HIS A 151 -5.99 -7.38 -13.89
C HIS A 151 -5.91 -6.17 -14.85
N ASN A 152 -6.96 -5.37 -14.88
CA ASN A 152 -7.03 -4.22 -15.77
C ASN A 152 -6.89 -2.86 -15.05
N GLY A 153 -6.91 -2.86 -13.70
CA GLY A 153 -6.85 -1.65 -12.87
C GLY A 153 -8.13 -0.82 -12.88
N ILE A 154 -9.26 -1.41 -13.29
CA ILE A 154 -10.59 -0.81 -13.33
C ILE A 154 -11.48 -1.62 -12.41
N SER A 155 -12.15 -0.97 -11.45
CA SER A 155 -13.01 -1.65 -10.50
C SER A 155 -14.40 -1.91 -11.08
N GLU A 156 -14.61 -3.08 -11.62
CA GLU A 156 -15.94 -3.48 -12.05
C GLU A 156 -16.81 -3.92 -10.84
N PRO A 157 -18.16 -3.76 -10.93
CA PRO A 157 -19.03 -4.14 -9.82
C PRO A 157 -18.89 -5.60 -9.36
N SER A 158 -18.52 -6.51 -10.25
CA SER A 158 -18.28 -7.94 -9.94
C SER A 158 -17.01 -8.19 -9.12
N GLU A 159 -16.13 -7.22 -9.01
CA GLU A 159 -14.85 -7.29 -8.31
C GLU A 159 -14.88 -6.60 -6.94
N LEU A 160 -15.97 -5.87 -6.66
CA LEU A 160 -16.16 -5.12 -5.42
C LEU A 160 -16.98 -5.93 -4.41
N HIS A 161 -16.29 -6.74 -3.61
CA HIS A 161 -16.91 -7.62 -2.64
C HIS A 161 -17.15 -6.92 -1.30
N THR A 162 -18.29 -7.16 -0.67
CA THR A 162 -18.53 -6.71 0.71
C THR A 162 -17.67 -7.51 1.70
N LEU A 163 -17.35 -6.90 2.85
CA LEU A 163 -16.66 -7.63 3.93
C LEU A 163 -17.44 -8.88 4.35
N LYS A 164 -18.78 -8.78 4.38
CA LYS A 164 -19.67 -9.87 4.75
C LYS A 164 -19.63 -11.04 3.76
N GLU A 165 -19.59 -10.78 2.45
CA GLU A 165 -19.44 -11.82 1.41
C GLU A 165 -18.14 -12.59 1.56
N LEU A 166 -17.07 -11.91 2.00
CA LEU A 166 -15.76 -12.51 2.25
C LEU A 166 -15.61 -13.11 3.64
N GLY A 167 -16.71 -13.12 4.46
CA GLY A 167 -16.69 -13.64 5.81
C GLY A 167 -15.88 -12.80 6.81
N ILE A 168 -15.48 -11.59 6.45
CA ILE A 168 -14.74 -10.68 7.32
C ILE A 168 -15.71 -9.98 8.26
N VAL A 169 -15.66 -10.31 9.55
CA VAL A 169 -16.56 -9.75 10.56
C VAL A 169 -16.00 -8.45 11.14
N ARG A 170 -14.67 -8.35 11.29
CA ARG A 170 -14.04 -7.14 11.78
C ARG A 170 -12.59 -7.01 11.33
N ILE A 171 -12.14 -5.78 11.23
CA ILE A 171 -10.75 -5.40 10.91
C ILE A 171 -10.19 -4.67 12.12
N GLY A 172 -9.03 -5.11 12.65
CA GLY A 172 -8.35 -4.48 13.77
C GLY A 172 -7.67 -3.17 13.36
N LEU A 173 -7.82 -2.15 14.18
CA LEU A 173 -7.17 -0.85 13.97
C LEU A 173 -5.81 -0.76 14.66
N LYS A 174 -5.53 -1.68 15.59
CA LYS A 174 -4.21 -1.79 16.23
C LYS A 174 -3.25 -2.50 15.30
N TYR A 175 -2.46 -1.73 14.60
CA TYR A 175 -1.45 -2.24 13.67
C TYR A 175 -0.06 -2.33 14.29
N ARG A 176 0.83 -3.08 13.64
CA ARG A 176 2.25 -3.25 13.99
C ARG A 176 3.12 -3.00 12.76
N SER A 177 4.34 -2.51 12.98
CA SER A 177 5.33 -2.44 11.90
C SER A 177 5.70 -3.83 11.41
N SER A 178 5.95 -3.92 10.11
CA SER A 178 6.48 -5.10 9.42
C SER A 178 7.72 -4.67 8.63
N GLY A 179 8.68 -5.55 8.53
CA GLY A 179 9.89 -5.37 7.70
C GLY A 179 9.87 -6.25 6.44
N TYR A 180 8.72 -6.85 6.12
CA TYR A 180 8.62 -7.71 4.96
C TYR A 180 8.66 -6.89 3.66
N VAL A 181 9.48 -7.34 2.73
CA VAL A 181 9.61 -6.84 1.35
C VAL A 181 9.46 -8.04 0.44
N ASP A 182 8.63 -7.95 -0.57
CA ASP A 182 8.48 -9.02 -1.55
C ASP A 182 9.67 -9.08 -2.53
N GLU A 183 9.66 -10.08 -3.39
CA GLU A 183 10.71 -10.29 -4.40
C GLU A 183 10.80 -9.17 -5.44
N PHE A 184 9.73 -8.37 -5.60
CA PHE A 184 9.65 -7.25 -6.54
C PHE A 184 9.96 -5.90 -5.88
N GLY A 185 10.18 -5.87 -4.55
CA GLY A 185 10.55 -4.67 -3.80
C GLY A 185 9.37 -3.92 -3.19
N SER A 186 8.13 -4.42 -3.29
CA SER A 186 6.98 -3.85 -2.59
C SER A 186 7.12 -4.05 -1.09
N ARG A 187 6.87 -3.01 -0.31
CA ARG A 187 7.13 -3.01 1.13
C ARG A 187 5.86 -3.14 1.94
N PHE A 188 5.70 -4.23 2.65
CA PHE A 188 4.62 -4.53 3.59
C PHE A 188 4.95 -3.90 4.94
N ARG A 189 4.61 -2.62 5.10
CA ARG A 189 5.14 -1.78 6.18
C ARG A 189 4.40 -1.90 7.48
N TYR A 190 3.08 -2.04 7.43
CA TYR A 190 2.25 -2.21 8.61
C TYR A 190 1.29 -3.37 8.41
N ARG A 191 0.96 -4.07 9.50
CA ARG A 191 0.03 -5.18 9.50
C ARG A 191 -0.95 -5.10 10.65
N ALA A 192 -2.17 -5.55 10.39
CA ALA A 192 -3.20 -5.73 11.39
C ALA A 192 -3.87 -7.10 11.21
N ARG A 193 -4.82 -7.40 12.10
CA ARG A 193 -5.57 -8.65 12.08
C ARG A 193 -6.98 -8.40 11.54
N ILE A 194 -7.52 -9.40 10.90
CA ILE A 194 -8.94 -9.52 10.59
C ILE A 194 -9.51 -10.74 11.31
N TRP A 195 -10.80 -10.74 11.54
CA TRP A 195 -11.52 -11.87 12.16
C TRP A 195 -12.66 -12.32 11.26
N ASP A 196 -12.83 -13.61 11.17
CA ASP A 196 -13.94 -14.25 10.50
C ASP A 196 -15.15 -14.48 11.44
N ALA A 197 -16.23 -15.03 10.90
CA ALA A 197 -17.44 -15.33 11.65
C ALA A 197 -17.26 -16.44 12.71
N ALA A 198 -16.22 -17.25 12.62
CA ALA A 198 -15.86 -18.23 13.64
C ALA A 198 -15.05 -17.60 14.80
N GLY A 199 -14.73 -16.30 14.70
CA GLY A 199 -13.93 -15.60 15.68
C GLY A 199 -12.43 -15.89 15.57
N MET A 200 -12.00 -16.57 14.51
CA MET A 200 -10.60 -16.79 14.24
C MET A 200 -9.96 -15.50 13.74
N ASP A 201 -8.80 -15.18 14.29
CA ASP A 201 -8.02 -14.04 13.83
C ASP A 201 -6.95 -14.47 12.82
N HIS A 202 -6.80 -13.68 11.80
CA HIS A 202 -5.84 -13.89 10.75
C HIS A 202 -4.97 -12.63 10.60
N GLU A 203 -3.64 -12.80 10.48
CA GLU A 203 -2.73 -11.68 10.13
C GLU A 203 -2.70 -11.49 8.60
N THR A 204 -3.84 -11.22 8.01
CA THR A 204 -4.05 -11.19 6.56
C THR A 204 -4.37 -9.81 6.01
N CYS A 205 -3.90 -8.76 6.69
CA CYS A 205 -4.18 -7.37 6.32
C CYS A 205 -2.91 -6.52 6.46
N TYR A 206 -2.42 -5.98 5.35
CA TYR A 206 -1.22 -5.15 5.30
C TYR A 206 -1.43 -3.83 4.58
N ASP A 207 -0.82 -2.78 5.10
CA ASP A 207 -0.56 -1.53 4.39
C ASP A 207 0.73 -1.72 3.59
N VAL A 208 0.64 -1.67 2.25
CA VAL A 208 1.69 -2.10 1.32
C VAL A 208 2.10 -0.96 0.41
N PHE A 209 3.37 -0.60 0.42
CA PHE A 209 3.95 0.36 -0.51
C PHE A 209 4.30 -0.35 -1.81
N LEU A 210 3.49 -0.10 -2.84
CA LEU A 210 3.63 -0.69 -4.17
C LEU A 210 4.80 -0.05 -4.94
N GLN A 211 5.45 -0.81 -5.80
CA GLN A 211 6.45 -0.28 -6.73
C GLN A 211 5.77 0.47 -7.87
N VAL A 212 6.36 1.59 -8.31
CA VAL A 212 5.85 2.45 -9.38
C VAL A 212 6.92 2.66 -10.44
N ALA A 213 6.52 2.67 -11.72
CA ALA A 213 7.45 2.92 -12.82
C ALA A 213 8.16 4.27 -12.68
N GLY A 214 9.45 4.28 -12.97
CA GLY A 214 10.28 5.49 -12.88
C GLY A 214 10.83 5.79 -11.48
N GLN A 215 10.53 4.95 -10.48
CA GLN A 215 11.23 4.96 -9.21
C GLN A 215 12.41 4.00 -9.33
N ASP A 216 13.59 4.52 -9.61
CA ASP A 216 14.82 3.73 -9.61
C ASP A 216 14.99 3.09 -8.24
N THR A 217 15.06 1.77 -8.23
CA THR A 217 15.42 0.99 -7.06
C THR A 217 16.90 1.21 -6.76
N ALA A 218 17.24 2.32 -6.13
CA ALA A 218 18.59 2.58 -5.60
C ALA A 218 19.05 1.48 -4.60
N ALA A 219 18.16 0.58 -4.21
CA ALA A 219 18.45 -0.56 -3.33
C ALA A 219 18.99 -1.81 -4.07
N ALA A 220 18.74 -1.97 -5.38
CA ALA A 220 19.23 -3.14 -6.12
C ALA A 220 20.71 -2.99 -6.57
N ALA A 221 21.24 -1.78 -6.62
CA ALA A 221 22.63 -1.53 -7.01
C ALA A 221 23.66 -1.85 -5.92
N ALA A 222 23.26 -2.05 -4.68
CA ALA A 222 24.17 -2.35 -3.57
C ALA A 222 24.54 -3.84 -3.43
N SER A 223 23.88 -4.75 -4.15
CA SER A 223 24.12 -6.20 -4.06
C SER A 223 24.92 -6.78 -5.24
N SER A 224 25.18 -6.02 -6.28
CA SER A 224 26.06 -6.45 -7.38
C SER A 224 27.48 -5.89 -7.22
N GLY A 225 28.05 -6.01 -6.03
CA GLY A 225 29.48 -5.80 -5.78
C GLY A 225 30.27 -6.81 -6.61
N SER A 226 30.84 -6.33 -7.70
CA SER A 226 31.78 -7.05 -8.55
C SER A 226 32.88 -7.65 -7.69
N PHE A 227 32.92 -8.99 -7.60
CA PHE A 227 34.12 -9.69 -7.15
C PHE A 227 35.12 -9.65 -8.28
N ASP A 228 35.94 -8.61 -8.32
CA ASP A 228 37.17 -8.61 -9.10
C ASP A 228 38.12 -9.68 -8.54
N LEU A 229 38.24 -10.76 -9.26
CA LEU A 229 39.26 -11.78 -9.04
C LEU A 229 40.63 -11.18 -9.39
N VAL A 230 41.30 -10.61 -8.42
CA VAL A 230 42.72 -10.26 -8.54
C VAL A 230 43.53 -11.55 -8.62
N THR A 231 43.86 -11.99 -9.84
CA THR A 231 44.85 -13.01 -10.10
C THR A 231 46.23 -12.47 -9.71
N ARG A 232 46.70 -12.82 -8.50
CA ARG A 232 48.09 -12.63 -8.12
C ARG A 232 48.95 -13.64 -8.89
N SER A 233 49.58 -13.16 -9.93
CA SER A 233 50.69 -13.85 -10.58
C SER A 233 51.86 -13.97 -9.54
N ARG A 234 52.17 -15.19 -9.14
CA ARG A 234 53.40 -15.47 -8.38
C ARG A 234 54.57 -15.52 -9.34
N ASN A 235 55.44 -14.49 -9.28
CA ASN A 235 56.79 -14.58 -9.83
C ASN A 235 57.60 -15.56 -8.99
N VAL A 236 58.04 -16.60 -9.62
CA VAL A 236 59.07 -17.51 -9.08
C VAL A 236 60.43 -17.03 -9.64
N PRO A 237 61.42 -16.67 -8.80
CA PRO A 237 62.76 -16.35 -9.29
C PRO A 237 63.48 -17.65 -9.59
N GLY A 238 64.13 -17.71 -10.74
CA GLY A 238 64.88 -18.85 -11.23
C GLY A 238 66.20 -19.08 -10.53
N ARG A 239 66.58 -20.33 -10.58
CA ARG A 239 67.90 -20.86 -10.73
C ARG A 239 67.89 -21.95 -11.74
#